data_c227e167ea5b5cee5553e0dcbade3ded
#
_entry.id   c227e167ea5b5cee5553e0dcbade3ded
#
_cell.length_a   1.000
_cell.length_b   1.000
_cell.length_c   1.000
_cell.angle_alpha   90.00
_cell.angle_beta   90.00
_cell.angle_gamma   90.00
#
_symmetry.space_group_name_H-M   'P 1'
#
loop_
_entity.id
_entity.type
_entity.pdbx_description
1 polymer ?
#
loop_
_entity_poly.entity_id
_entity_poly.type
_entity_poly.pdbx_seq_one_letter_code
_entity_poly.pdbx_strand_id
1 'polypeptide(L)'
;MSKICPLLTIGPTVPSKYLDNRVKNDNRYGLNLFTLESSININNWLDTKPAGSVVFVSFGSMTDLSNKQMEELALGFKGSNYYFLWVVRASEEAKLPKTFVEDIGEKGMVVNWCQQMEVLSHKAIGCFFTHCGWNSTVEALS
;
A
#
# COMPACT_ATOMS: atom_id res chain seq x y z
N MET A 1 32.03 3.14 -11.61
CA MET A 1 31.76 2.15 -10.56
C MET A 1 32.08 0.71 -10.97
N SER A 2 31.89 0.30 -12.23
CA SER A 2 32.13 -1.09 -12.70
C SER A 2 33.60 -1.60 -12.58
N LYS A 3 34.58 -0.71 -12.37
CA LYS A 3 35.96 -1.11 -12.20
C LYS A 3 36.36 -1.49 -10.75
N ILE A 4 35.52 -1.16 -9.78
CA ILE A 4 35.77 -1.41 -8.35
C ILE A 4 34.88 -2.54 -7.82
N CYS A 5 33.66 -2.66 -8.34
CA CYS A 5 32.73 -3.72 -7.97
C CYS A 5 31.87 -4.04 -9.18
N PRO A 6 31.79 -5.32 -9.62
CA PRO A 6 30.87 -5.70 -10.69
C PRO A 6 29.43 -5.50 -10.21
N LEU A 7 28.70 -4.60 -10.85
CA LEU A 7 27.29 -4.38 -10.62
C LEU A 7 26.50 -5.08 -11.71
N LEU A 8 25.67 -6.04 -11.33
CA LEU A 8 24.73 -6.70 -12.22
C LEU A 8 23.31 -6.15 -11.92
N THR A 9 22.60 -5.84 -12.97
CA THR A 9 21.18 -5.52 -12.88
C THR A 9 20.39 -6.82 -12.75
N ILE A 10 19.51 -6.89 -11.77
CA ILE A 10 18.52 -7.96 -11.64
C ILE A 10 17.17 -7.39 -12.04
N GLY A 11 16.33 -8.22 -12.64
CA GLY A 11 14.95 -7.83 -13.03
C GLY A 11 14.09 -7.46 -11.82
N PRO A 12 12.80 -7.21 -12.04
CA PRO A 12 11.90 -6.84 -10.96
C PRO A 12 11.94 -7.90 -9.85
N THR A 13 12.15 -7.44 -8.63
CA THR A 13 12.21 -8.29 -7.42
C THR A 13 10.81 -8.55 -6.88
N VAL A 14 9.89 -8.90 -7.77
CA VAL A 14 8.50 -9.22 -7.43
C VAL A 14 8.36 -10.74 -7.31
N PRO A 15 7.66 -11.26 -6.28
CA PRO A 15 7.45 -12.70 -6.11
C PRO A 15 6.80 -13.32 -7.35
N SER A 16 7.25 -14.53 -7.71
CA SER A 16 6.84 -15.23 -8.92
C SER A 16 5.33 -15.45 -9.05
N LYS A 17 4.61 -15.54 -7.94
CA LYS A 17 3.14 -15.60 -7.91
C LYS A 17 2.47 -14.45 -8.68
N TYR A 18 3.06 -13.26 -8.62
CA TYR A 18 2.50 -12.05 -9.26
C TYR A 18 3.05 -11.78 -10.65
N LEU A 19 4.01 -12.60 -11.12
CA LEU A 19 4.61 -12.50 -12.45
C LEU A 19 4.18 -13.67 -13.35
N ASP A 20 4.67 -14.86 -13.07
CA ASP A 20 4.58 -16.00 -13.98
C ASP A 20 4.40 -17.37 -13.28
N ASN A 21 4.28 -17.39 -11.97
CA ASN A 21 4.11 -18.60 -11.16
C ASN A 21 5.20 -19.67 -11.34
N ARG A 22 6.40 -19.32 -11.81
CA ARG A 22 7.50 -20.28 -12.02
C ARG A 22 7.95 -20.97 -10.75
N VAL A 23 7.92 -20.26 -9.64
CA VAL A 23 8.29 -20.79 -8.33
C VAL A 23 7.03 -21.03 -7.51
N LYS A 24 6.78 -22.29 -7.16
CA LYS A 24 5.61 -22.66 -6.34
C LYS A 24 5.73 -22.03 -4.94
N ASN A 25 4.63 -21.46 -4.45
CA ASN A 25 4.53 -20.83 -3.14
C ASN A 25 5.40 -19.56 -2.95
N ASP A 26 5.97 -19.00 -4.01
CA ASP A 26 6.66 -17.72 -3.97
C ASP A 26 5.64 -16.57 -4.02
N ASN A 27 5.03 -16.32 -2.86
CA ASN A 27 4.01 -15.29 -2.68
C ASN A 27 4.42 -14.15 -1.74
N ARG A 28 5.66 -14.20 -1.22
CA ARG A 28 6.20 -13.23 -0.26
C ARG A 28 7.69 -13.06 -0.48
N TYR A 29 8.23 -11.91 -0.06
CA TYR A 29 9.67 -11.63 -0.07
C TYR A 29 10.48 -12.44 0.97
N GLY A 30 9.97 -13.59 1.42
CA GLY A 30 10.65 -14.46 2.39
C GLY A 30 10.65 -13.97 3.83
N LEU A 31 10.09 -12.80 4.12
CA LEU A 31 10.02 -12.23 5.46
C LEU A 31 8.56 -12.05 5.91
N ASN A 32 8.20 -12.69 7.01
CA ASN A 32 6.91 -12.48 7.68
C ASN A 32 7.03 -11.25 8.62
N LEU A 33 6.94 -10.06 8.06
CA LEU A 33 6.99 -8.81 8.83
C LEU A 33 5.62 -8.39 9.39
N PHE A 34 4.55 -9.18 9.12
CA PHE A 34 3.17 -8.78 9.40
C PHE A 34 2.44 -9.83 10.21
N THR A 35 1.55 -9.38 11.08
CA THR A 35 0.62 -10.27 11.76
C THR A 35 -0.46 -10.73 10.78
N LEU A 36 -0.82 -12.02 10.85
CA LEU A 36 -1.87 -12.61 10.00
C LEU A 36 -3.21 -11.87 10.15
N GLU A 37 -3.49 -11.38 11.35
CA GLU A 37 -4.74 -10.69 11.69
C GLU A 37 -4.94 -9.38 10.91
N SER A 38 -3.87 -8.59 10.73
CA SER A 38 -3.98 -7.32 9.98
C SER A 38 -4.27 -7.56 8.49
N SER A 39 -3.67 -8.58 7.88
CA SER A 39 -3.97 -8.93 6.48
C SER A 39 -5.40 -9.44 6.31
N ILE A 40 -5.91 -10.26 7.24
CA ILE A 40 -7.29 -10.77 7.21
C ILE A 40 -8.30 -9.62 7.30
N ASN A 41 -8.08 -8.65 8.19
CA ASN A 41 -8.97 -7.51 8.35
C ASN A 41 -9.02 -6.63 7.09
N ILE A 42 -7.87 -6.39 6.46
CA ILE A 42 -7.78 -5.61 5.21
C ILE A 42 -8.54 -6.33 4.09
N ASN A 43 -8.29 -7.63 3.89
CA ASN A 43 -8.93 -8.40 2.84
C ASN A 43 -10.46 -8.48 3.05
N ASN A 44 -10.91 -8.73 4.27
CA ASN A 44 -12.33 -8.74 4.60
C ASN A 44 -13.00 -7.41 4.27
N TRP A 45 -12.34 -6.27 4.57
CA TRP A 45 -12.87 -4.96 4.23
C TRP A 45 -12.89 -4.73 2.72
N LEU A 46 -11.81 -5.08 2.00
CA LEU A 46 -11.75 -4.97 0.54
C LEU A 46 -12.80 -5.82 -0.16
N ASP A 47 -13.06 -7.03 0.34
CA ASP A 47 -14.09 -7.92 -0.22
C ASP A 47 -15.51 -7.34 -0.16
N THR A 48 -15.78 -6.42 0.76
CA THR A 48 -17.07 -5.71 0.82
C THR A 48 -17.21 -4.60 -0.23
N LYS A 49 -16.13 -4.25 -0.96
CA LYS A 49 -16.12 -3.11 -1.88
C LYS A 49 -16.32 -3.56 -3.34
N PRO A 50 -16.99 -2.75 -4.16
CA PRO A 50 -17.10 -3.02 -5.59
C PRO A 50 -15.73 -3.11 -6.29
N ALA A 51 -15.64 -3.88 -7.37
CA ALA A 51 -14.42 -3.96 -8.16
C ALA A 51 -13.99 -2.59 -8.68
N GLY A 52 -12.70 -2.26 -8.56
CA GLY A 52 -12.11 -1.01 -9.05
C GLY A 52 -12.56 0.25 -8.31
N SER A 53 -13.19 0.13 -7.11
CA SER A 53 -13.77 1.28 -6.41
C SER A 53 -12.88 1.85 -5.30
N VAL A 54 -11.79 1.19 -4.96
CA VAL A 54 -10.91 1.57 -3.85
C VAL A 54 -9.64 2.23 -4.37
N VAL A 55 -9.29 3.38 -3.81
CA VAL A 55 -7.99 4.01 -3.96
C VAL A 55 -7.07 3.47 -2.87
N PHE A 56 -6.03 2.75 -3.27
CA PHE A 56 -4.96 2.35 -2.36
C PHE A 56 -3.96 3.49 -2.23
N VAL A 57 -3.57 3.85 -1.01
CA VAL A 57 -2.71 5.02 -0.72
C VAL A 57 -1.52 4.57 0.10
N SER A 58 -0.30 4.74 -0.43
CA SER A 58 0.94 4.41 0.28
C SER A 58 2.10 5.26 -0.22
N PHE A 59 2.77 5.95 0.69
CA PHE A 59 3.95 6.77 0.41
C PHE A 59 5.27 6.05 0.73
N GLY A 60 5.22 4.73 0.91
CA GLY A 60 6.39 3.90 1.22
C GLY A 60 6.90 4.07 2.64
N SER A 61 8.08 3.50 2.90
CA SER A 61 8.67 3.45 4.25
C SER A 61 9.57 4.64 4.59
N MET A 62 9.99 5.43 3.61
CA MET A 62 11.01 6.48 3.76
C MET A 62 10.46 7.90 3.62
N THR A 63 9.32 8.09 2.96
CA THR A 63 8.73 9.40 2.74
C THR A 63 8.17 9.96 4.04
N ASP A 64 8.53 11.19 4.35
CA ASP A 64 8.02 11.94 5.49
C ASP A 64 7.11 13.08 5.00
N LEU A 65 5.84 13.03 5.38
CA LEU A 65 4.86 14.06 5.05
C LEU A 65 4.78 15.08 6.18
N SER A 66 4.73 16.36 5.84
CA SER A 66 4.46 17.39 6.84
C SER A 66 3.03 17.30 7.39
N ASN A 67 2.79 17.87 8.56
CA ASN A 67 1.43 17.90 9.16
C ASN A 67 0.41 18.49 8.21
N LYS A 68 0.78 19.58 7.49
CA LYS A 68 -0.10 20.22 6.52
C LYS A 68 -0.44 19.32 5.34
N GLN A 69 0.54 18.57 4.81
CA GLN A 69 0.29 17.60 3.74
C GLN A 69 -0.63 16.46 4.19
N MET A 70 -0.43 15.96 5.41
CA MET A 70 -1.30 14.92 5.99
C MET A 70 -2.73 15.42 6.15
N GLU A 71 -2.91 16.66 6.62
CA GLU A 71 -4.22 17.30 6.76
C GLU A 71 -4.93 17.48 5.42
N GLU A 72 -4.23 18.00 4.40
CA GLU A 72 -4.77 18.20 3.05
C GLU A 72 -5.18 16.87 2.41
N LEU A 73 -4.36 15.82 2.56
CA LEU A 73 -4.70 14.47 2.09
C LEU A 73 -5.94 13.92 2.80
N ALA A 74 -5.99 14.05 4.12
CA ALA A 74 -7.12 13.59 4.91
C ALA A 74 -8.44 14.30 4.49
N LEU A 75 -8.40 15.61 4.29
CA LEU A 75 -9.53 16.40 3.80
C LEU A 75 -9.93 15.96 2.38
N GLY A 76 -8.95 15.75 1.50
CA GLY A 76 -9.18 15.30 0.13
C GLY A 76 -9.87 13.93 0.08
N PHE A 77 -9.40 12.95 0.85
CA PHE A 77 -10.02 11.62 0.92
C PHE A 77 -11.41 11.66 1.56
N LYS A 78 -11.60 12.42 2.64
CA LYS A 78 -12.90 12.60 3.28
C LYS A 78 -13.91 13.22 2.30
N GLY A 79 -13.49 14.22 1.52
CA GLY A 79 -14.31 14.91 0.52
C GLY A 79 -14.54 14.11 -0.76
N SER A 80 -13.72 13.12 -1.07
CA SER A 80 -13.86 12.30 -2.27
C SER A 80 -15.05 11.35 -2.16
N ASN A 81 -15.57 10.87 -3.31
CA ASN A 81 -16.62 9.86 -3.36
C ASN A 81 -16.09 8.43 -3.50
N TYR A 82 -14.78 8.24 -3.35
CA TYR A 82 -14.14 6.94 -3.48
C TYR A 82 -13.94 6.28 -2.12
N TYR A 83 -13.94 4.96 -2.09
CA TYR A 83 -13.38 4.20 -0.97
C TYR A 83 -11.87 4.34 -1.00
N PHE A 84 -11.22 4.29 0.17
CA PHE A 84 -9.76 4.35 0.22
C PHE A 84 -9.19 3.47 1.34
N LEU A 85 -8.06 2.85 1.04
CA LEU A 85 -7.21 2.17 2.00
C LEU A 85 -5.90 2.95 2.10
N TRP A 86 -5.64 3.57 3.25
CA TRP A 86 -4.47 4.41 3.44
C TRP A 86 -3.49 3.82 4.45
N VAL A 87 -2.27 3.56 3.98
CA VAL A 87 -1.16 3.13 4.85
C VAL A 87 -0.49 4.37 5.44
N VAL A 88 -0.62 4.53 6.75
CA VAL A 88 0.00 5.60 7.55
C VAL A 88 0.89 4.94 8.58
N ARG A 89 2.21 5.13 8.46
CA ARG A 89 3.15 4.54 9.42
C ARG A 89 2.84 4.96 10.85
N ALA A 90 3.11 4.10 11.83
CA ALA A 90 2.88 4.41 13.24
C ALA A 90 3.58 5.71 13.69
N SER A 91 4.76 6.02 13.14
CA SER A 91 5.48 7.28 13.39
C SER A 91 4.78 8.53 12.85
N GLU A 92 3.90 8.37 11.86
CA GLU A 92 3.17 9.45 11.17
C GLU A 92 1.72 9.61 11.66
N GLU A 93 1.22 8.64 12.40
CA GLU A 93 -0.18 8.59 12.84
C GLU A 93 -0.60 9.83 13.64
N ALA A 94 0.30 10.36 14.46
CA ALA A 94 0.08 11.59 15.22
C ALA A 94 -0.14 12.85 14.36
N LYS A 95 0.19 12.78 13.06
CA LYS A 95 -0.03 13.88 12.09
C LYS A 95 -1.42 13.87 11.48
N LEU A 96 -2.18 12.78 11.63
CA LEU A 96 -3.58 12.72 11.19
C LEU A 96 -4.47 13.64 12.04
N PRO A 97 -5.49 14.25 11.44
CA PRO A 97 -6.51 14.96 12.22
C PRO A 97 -7.17 14.00 13.24
N LYS A 98 -7.35 14.45 14.48
CA LYS A 98 -7.78 13.60 15.61
C LYS A 98 -9.07 12.82 15.38
N THR A 99 -10.03 13.40 14.64
CA THR A 99 -11.33 12.78 14.36
C THR A 99 -11.37 12.07 13.01
N PHE A 100 -10.29 12.09 12.24
CA PHE A 100 -10.29 11.62 10.87
C PHE A 100 -10.75 10.16 10.74
N VAL A 101 -10.18 9.27 11.57
CA VAL A 101 -10.50 7.83 11.53
C VAL A 101 -11.95 7.55 11.90
N GLU A 102 -12.51 8.33 12.85
CA GLU A 102 -13.92 8.23 13.24
C GLU A 102 -14.85 8.78 12.14
N ASP A 103 -14.44 9.88 11.51
CA ASP A 103 -15.23 10.60 10.50
C ASP A 103 -15.34 9.87 9.17
N ILE A 104 -14.37 9.04 8.79
CA ILE A 104 -14.37 8.30 7.52
C ILE A 104 -15.31 7.10 7.52
N GLY A 105 -15.65 6.55 8.71
CA GLY A 105 -16.56 5.42 8.86
C GLY A 105 -16.20 4.23 7.95
N GLU A 106 -17.18 3.69 7.25
CA GLU A 106 -16.99 2.56 6.33
C GLU A 106 -16.36 2.94 4.98
N LYS A 107 -16.21 4.24 4.71
CA LYS A 107 -15.69 4.77 3.44
C LYS A 107 -14.18 4.59 3.32
N GLY A 108 -13.47 4.63 4.43
CA GLY A 108 -12.02 4.50 4.46
C GLY A 108 -11.53 3.51 5.50
N MET A 109 -10.35 2.98 5.24
CA MET A 109 -9.57 2.20 6.21
C MET A 109 -8.17 2.80 6.30
N VAL A 110 -7.72 3.07 7.53
CA VAL A 110 -6.34 3.50 7.82
C VAL A 110 -5.64 2.36 8.55
N VAL A 111 -4.46 1.99 8.06
CA VAL A 111 -3.64 0.92 8.62
C VAL A 111 -2.19 1.38 8.73
N ASN A 112 -1.45 0.85 9.69
CA ASN A 112 -0.04 1.23 9.86
C ASN A 112 0.87 0.55 8.84
N TRP A 113 0.45 -0.60 8.33
CA TRP A 113 1.18 -1.38 7.34
C TRP A 113 0.30 -2.43 6.67
N CYS A 114 0.69 -2.87 5.46
CA CYS A 114 0.02 -3.97 4.76
C CYS A 114 0.99 -4.73 3.85
N GLN A 115 0.57 -5.89 3.37
CA GLN A 115 1.25 -6.60 2.27
C GLN A 115 0.87 -5.93 0.94
N GLN A 116 1.67 -4.98 0.47
CA GLN A 116 1.36 -4.12 -0.68
C GLN A 116 0.96 -4.90 -1.93
N MET A 117 1.70 -5.97 -2.27
CA MET A 117 1.38 -6.81 -3.43
C MET A 117 0.03 -7.51 -3.31
N GLU A 118 -0.31 -8.01 -2.13
CA GLU A 118 -1.60 -8.65 -1.88
C GLU A 118 -2.74 -7.65 -2.04
N VAL A 119 -2.57 -6.44 -1.52
CA VAL A 119 -3.54 -5.35 -1.70
C VAL A 119 -3.65 -4.93 -3.16
N LEU A 120 -2.53 -4.69 -3.85
CA LEU A 120 -2.52 -4.27 -5.26
C LEU A 120 -3.18 -5.30 -6.19
N SER A 121 -3.06 -6.59 -5.89
CA SER A 121 -3.68 -7.66 -6.67
C SER A 121 -5.17 -7.86 -6.38
N HIS A 122 -5.73 -7.13 -5.41
CA HIS A 122 -7.13 -7.30 -5.03
C HIS A 122 -8.08 -6.61 -6.02
N LYS A 123 -9.15 -7.31 -6.43
CA LYS A 123 -10.14 -6.82 -7.42
C LYS A 123 -10.78 -5.47 -7.11
N ALA A 124 -10.88 -5.11 -5.83
CA ALA A 124 -11.50 -3.85 -5.40
C ALA A 124 -10.60 -2.64 -5.66
N ILE A 125 -9.27 -2.84 -5.82
CA ILE A 125 -8.33 -1.74 -6.07
C ILE A 125 -8.48 -1.26 -7.52
N GLY A 126 -8.77 0.02 -7.68
CA GLY A 126 -8.88 0.69 -8.97
C GLY A 126 -7.79 1.73 -9.23
N CYS A 127 -7.14 2.19 -8.18
CA CYS A 127 -6.11 3.22 -8.28
C CYS A 127 -5.08 3.04 -7.17
N PHE A 128 -3.81 3.29 -7.50
CA PHE A 128 -2.72 3.37 -6.52
C PHE A 128 -2.18 4.80 -6.46
N PHE A 129 -2.41 5.47 -5.35
CA PHE A 129 -1.89 6.79 -5.06
C PHE A 129 -0.61 6.67 -4.23
N THR A 130 0.53 6.97 -4.84
CA THR A 130 1.85 6.69 -4.27
C THR A 130 2.88 7.78 -4.56
N HIS A 131 4.00 7.76 -3.83
CA HIS A 131 5.16 8.62 -4.06
C HIS A 131 6.02 8.20 -5.28
N CYS A 132 5.57 7.21 -6.04
CA CYS A 132 6.27 6.66 -7.22
C CYS A 132 7.70 6.18 -6.94
N GLY A 133 7.98 5.70 -5.73
CA GLY A 133 9.24 5.02 -5.43
C GLY A 133 9.39 3.76 -6.28
N TRP A 134 10.64 3.39 -6.59
CA TRP A 134 10.95 2.32 -7.54
C TRP A 134 10.21 1.00 -7.23
N ASN A 135 10.29 0.51 -6.01
CA ASN A 135 9.64 -0.74 -5.63
C ASN A 135 8.11 -0.66 -5.79
N SER A 136 7.50 0.41 -5.28
CA SER A 136 6.05 0.62 -5.39
C SER A 136 5.58 0.71 -6.83
N THR A 137 6.37 1.34 -7.71
CA THR A 137 6.06 1.43 -9.14
C THR A 137 6.15 0.06 -9.82
N VAL A 138 7.22 -0.70 -9.55
CA VAL A 138 7.40 -2.04 -10.12
C VAL A 138 6.29 -2.98 -9.63
N GLU A 139 5.97 -2.96 -8.34
CA GLU A 139 4.90 -3.78 -7.76
C GLU A 139 3.52 -3.45 -8.36
N ALA A 140 3.25 -2.18 -8.64
CA ALA A 140 1.98 -1.75 -9.21
C ALA A 140 1.81 -2.11 -10.70
N LEU A 141 2.92 -2.34 -11.42
CA LEU A 141 2.92 -2.65 -12.85
C LEU A 141 3.06 -4.16 -13.15
N SER A 142 3.27 -4.97 -12.11
CA SER A 142 3.41 -6.44 -12.24
C SER A 142 2.08 -7.14 -12.06
#